data_3333c362e19f181a77b32594289bd7f9
#
_entry.id   3333c362e19f181a77b32594289bd7f9
#
_cell.length_a   1.000
_cell.length_b   1.000
_cell.length_c   1.000
_cell.angle_alpha   90.00
_cell.angle_beta   90.00
_cell.angle_gamma   90.00
#
_symmetry.space_group_name_H-M   'P 1'
#
loop_
_entity.id
_entity.type
_entity.pdbx_description
1 polymer ?
#
loop_
_entity_poly.entity_id
_entity_poly.type
_entity_poly.pdbx_seq_one_letter_code
_entity_poly.pdbx_strand_id
1 'polypeptide(L)'
;MAIFKGTGVAIVTPMYEDGKVNFEKLEEILEDQIANSTDAIVICGTTGESSTLTHGEHLQTIKFTIDKVNKRVPVIAGTGSNCTETAIMMSKEAASYGADALLIVTPYYNKATQKGLIAHYTAIANAVPETPLIMYNVPSRTGCNIQPATAAYLAKNVKNIVGIKEATGDLSQIAKMMSLADGQLELYSG
;
A
#
# COMPACT_ATOMS: atom_id res chain seq x y z
N MET A 1 0.98 10.68 12.07
CA MET A 1 2.41 10.39 12.32
C MET A 1 2.90 9.54 11.16
N ALA A 2 3.99 9.92 10.51
CA ALA A 2 4.56 9.18 9.38
C ALA A 2 4.95 7.75 9.80
N ILE A 3 4.68 6.76 8.94
CA ILE A 3 5.08 5.36 9.15
C ILE A 3 6.60 5.24 9.05
N PHE A 4 7.19 5.95 8.10
CA PHE A 4 8.64 6.08 7.93
C PHE A 4 8.97 7.43 7.30
N LYS A 5 10.23 7.80 7.32
CA LYS A 5 10.80 8.93 6.56
C LYS A 5 12.03 8.41 5.83
N GLY A 6 12.23 8.87 4.60
CA GLY A 6 13.32 8.38 3.75
C GLY A 6 12.83 7.46 2.64
N THR A 7 13.55 6.37 2.39
CA THR A 7 13.32 5.46 1.27
C THR A 7 12.50 4.24 1.69
N GLY A 8 11.29 4.12 1.14
CA GLY A 8 10.48 2.90 1.19
C GLY A 8 10.60 2.12 -0.12
N VAL A 9 11.35 1.02 -0.12
CA VAL A 9 11.56 0.25 -1.34
C VAL A 9 10.35 -0.60 -1.70
N ALA A 10 9.80 -0.38 -2.90
CA ALA A 10 8.80 -1.28 -3.49
C ALA A 10 9.53 -2.49 -4.08
N ILE A 11 9.65 -3.56 -3.29
CA ILE A 11 10.49 -4.71 -3.60
C ILE A 11 9.83 -5.62 -4.64
N VAL A 12 10.62 -6.29 -5.45
CA VAL A 12 10.16 -7.31 -6.40
C VAL A 12 9.76 -8.60 -5.68
N THR A 13 8.92 -9.42 -6.32
CA THR A 13 8.66 -10.79 -5.90
C THR A 13 9.47 -11.72 -6.79
N PRO A 14 10.61 -12.25 -6.33
CA PRO A 14 11.40 -13.18 -7.14
C PRO A 14 10.64 -14.49 -7.33
N MET A 15 10.73 -15.04 -8.53
CA MET A 15 10.03 -16.26 -8.91
C MET A 15 10.99 -17.25 -9.56
N TYR A 16 10.71 -18.54 -9.42
CA TYR A 16 11.33 -19.59 -10.20
C TYR A 16 10.80 -19.60 -11.64
N GLU A 17 11.43 -20.35 -12.52
CA GLU A 17 10.99 -20.49 -13.93
C GLU A 17 9.56 -21.05 -14.07
N ASP A 18 9.09 -21.82 -13.07
CA ASP A 18 7.73 -22.35 -13.02
C ASP A 18 6.68 -21.33 -12.49
N GLY A 19 7.12 -20.10 -12.18
CA GLY A 19 6.28 -19.01 -11.70
C GLY A 19 6.01 -19.01 -10.19
N LYS A 20 6.51 -19.98 -9.43
CA LYS A 20 6.36 -19.99 -7.97
C LYS A 20 7.28 -18.96 -7.31
N VAL A 21 6.82 -18.39 -6.20
CA VAL A 21 7.62 -17.44 -5.41
C VAL A 21 8.88 -18.12 -4.88
N ASN A 22 10.03 -17.49 -5.14
CA ASN A 22 11.33 -17.92 -4.63
C ASN A 22 11.61 -17.22 -3.29
N PHE A 23 11.22 -17.84 -2.20
CA PHE A 23 11.37 -17.28 -0.85
C PHE A 23 12.84 -17.17 -0.40
N GLU A 24 13.72 -18.05 -0.86
CA GLU A 24 15.16 -17.96 -0.55
C GLU A 24 15.75 -16.67 -1.16
N LYS A 25 15.44 -16.41 -2.43
CA LYS A 25 15.88 -15.18 -3.09
C LYS A 25 15.20 -13.93 -2.54
N LEU A 26 13.96 -14.04 -2.10
CA LEU A 26 13.27 -12.93 -1.42
C LEU A 26 13.99 -12.58 -0.11
N GLU A 27 14.40 -13.56 0.69
CA GLU A 27 15.17 -13.35 1.91
C GLU A 27 16.49 -12.61 1.63
N GLU A 28 17.27 -13.06 0.64
CA GLU A 28 18.50 -12.40 0.24
C GLU A 28 18.28 -10.92 -0.13
N ILE A 29 17.22 -10.63 -0.90
CA ILE A 29 16.89 -9.27 -1.31
C ILE A 29 16.47 -8.43 -0.10
N LEU A 30 15.69 -8.97 0.83
CA LEU A 30 15.29 -8.28 2.07
C LEU A 30 16.52 -7.91 2.92
N GLU A 31 17.43 -8.86 3.11
CA GLU A 31 18.66 -8.62 3.88
C GLU A 31 19.55 -7.56 3.20
N ASP A 32 19.69 -7.62 1.86
CA ASP A 32 20.45 -6.63 1.11
C ASP A 32 19.86 -5.23 1.27
N GLN A 33 18.53 -5.07 1.15
CA GLN A 33 17.87 -3.79 1.33
C GLN A 33 18.07 -3.21 2.74
N ILE A 34 17.92 -4.04 3.76
CA ILE A 34 18.10 -3.63 5.16
C ILE A 34 19.56 -3.25 5.42
N ALA A 35 20.51 -4.05 4.93
CA ALA A 35 21.94 -3.77 5.08
C ALA A 35 22.37 -2.48 4.38
N ASN A 36 21.67 -2.09 3.29
CA ASN A 36 21.92 -0.86 2.54
C ASN A 36 21.01 0.31 2.96
N SER A 37 20.49 0.27 4.18
CA SER A 37 19.82 1.40 4.84
C SER A 37 18.49 1.82 4.22
N THR A 38 17.69 0.86 3.73
CA THR A 38 16.29 1.18 3.43
C THR A 38 15.52 1.52 4.72
N ASP A 39 14.62 2.50 4.65
CA ASP A 39 13.85 2.93 5.82
C ASP A 39 12.51 2.17 5.98
N ALA A 40 12.05 1.51 4.92
CA ALA A 40 10.85 0.67 4.93
C ALA A 40 10.83 -0.31 3.75
N ILE A 41 10.13 -1.43 3.90
CA ILE A 41 9.86 -2.39 2.83
C ILE A 41 8.38 -2.31 2.42
N VAL A 42 8.11 -2.10 1.13
CA VAL A 42 6.77 -2.22 0.56
C VAL A 42 6.68 -3.54 -0.20
N ILE A 43 6.01 -4.52 0.39
CA ILE A 43 5.85 -5.87 -0.17
C ILE A 43 4.52 -6.00 -0.94
N CYS A 44 4.53 -6.78 -2.00
CA CYS A 44 3.35 -7.02 -2.83
C CYS A 44 2.66 -5.73 -3.32
N GLY A 45 3.46 -4.71 -3.63
CA GLY A 45 3.02 -3.56 -4.42
C GLY A 45 2.98 -3.91 -5.91
N THR A 46 2.83 -2.90 -6.77
CA THR A 46 2.83 -3.08 -8.23
C THR A 46 4.15 -3.67 -8.73
N THR A 47 5.29 -3.22 -8.19
CA THR A 47 6.63 -3.75 -8.51
C THR A 47 6.76 -5.21 -8.11
N GLY A 48 6.11 -5.62 -7.03
CA GLY A 48 6.06 -7.01 -6.56
C GLY A 48 5.01 -7.86 -7.28
N GLU A 49 4.44 -7.37 -8.38
CA GLU A 49 3.52 -8.12 -9.27
C GLU A 49 2.32 -8.74 -8.53
N SER A 50 1.79 -8.04 -7.52
CA SER A 50 0.69 -8.53 -6.67
C SER A 50 -0.54 -9.02 -7.44
N SER A 51 -0.80 -8.44 -8.63
CA SER A 51 -1.93 -8.80 -9.47
C SER A 51 -1.79 -10.15 -10.19
N THR A 52 -0.58 -10.72 -10.24
CA THR A 52 -0.30 -12.01 -10.87
C THR A 52 -0.18 -13.15 -9.86
N LEU A 53 -0.14 -12.83 -8.57
CA LEU A 53 -0.13 -13.81 -7.48
C LEU A 53 -1.56 -14.29 -7.17
N THR A 54 -1.72 -15.56 -6.86
CA THR A 54 -2.93 -16.04 -6.20
C THR A 54 -3.04 -15.40 -4.81
N HIS A 55 -4.24 -15.30 -4.24
CA HIS A 55 -4.40 -14.73 -2.90
C HIS A 55 -3.57 -15.47 -1.84
N GLY A 56 -3.42 -16.80 -1.98
CA GLY A 56 -2.59 -17.61 -1.09
C GLY A 56 -1.11 -17.25 -1.16
N GLU A 57 -0.54 -17.18 -2.38
CA GLU A 57 0.86 -16.77 -2.59
C GLU A 57 1.11 -15.34 -2.12
N HIS A 58 0.18 -14.43 -2.40
CA HIS A 58 0.26 -13.03 -1.99
C HIS A 58 0.34 -12.93 -0.45
N LEU A 59 -0.58 -13.55 0.27
CA LEU A 59 -0.61 -13.56 1.74
C LEU A 59 0.61 -14.26 2.33
N GLN A 60 1.04 -15.38 1.74
CA GLN A 60 2.24 -16.08 2.16
C GLN A 60 3.50 -15.21 1.99
N THR A 61 3.59 -14.45 0.88
CA THR A 61 4.70 -13.54 0.61
C THR A 61 4.73 -12.39 1.60
N ILE A 62 3.57 -11.80 1.94
CA ILE A 62 3.46 -10.78 2.98
C ILE A 62 3.91 -11.33 4.33
N LYS A 63 3.36 -12.49 4.74
CA LYS A 63 3.70 -13.12 6.02
C LYS A 63 5.19 -13.43 6.12
N PHE A 64 5.77 -14.06 5.09
CA PHE A 64 7.19 -14.36 5.04
C PHE A 64 8.05 -13.10 5.21
N THR A 65 7.69 -12.02 4.51
CA THR A 65 8.43 -10.74 4.60
C THR A 65 8.36 -10.16 6.01
N ILE A 66 7.19 -10.15 6.64
CA ILE A 66 7.01 -9.65 8.01
C ILE A 66 7.87 -10.46 8.99
N ASP A 67 7.80 -11.79 8.89
CA ASP A 67 8.56 -12.70 9.76
C ASP A 67 10.09 -12.48 9.60
N LYS A 68 10.57 -12.35 8.34
CA LYS A 68 12.01 -12.18 8.05
C LYS A 68 12.53 -10.80 8.42
N VAL A 69 11.78 -9.75 8.12
CA VAL A 69 12.17 -8.38 8.51
C VAL A 69 12.19 -8.22 10.03
N ASN A 70 11.31 -8.90 10.74
CA ASN A 70 11.29 -8.98 12.21
C ASN A 70 11.42 -7.60 12.87
N LYS A 71 10.62 -6.63 12.46
CA LYS A 71 10.56 -5.27 13.01
C LYS A 71 11.86 -4.44 12.90
N ARG A 72 12.85 -4.87 12.12
CA ARG A 72 14.07 -4.08 11.88
C ARG A 72 13.79 -2.80 11.11
N VAL A 73 12.83 -2.85 10.19
CA VAL A 73 12.24 -1.70 9.50
C VAL A 73 10.73 -1.93 9.34
N PRO A 74 9.92 -0.88 9.14
CA PRO A 74 8.50 -1.06 8.86
C PRO A 74 8.24 -1.87 7.58
N VAL A 75 7.26 -2.79 7.65
CA VAL A 75 6.74 -3.53 6.49
C VAL A 75 5.36 -3.00 6.13
N ILE A 76 5.25 -2.49 4.91
CA ILE A 76 4.01 -1.95 4.33
C ILE A 76 3.48 -2.98 3.34
N ALA A 77 2.33 -3.58 3.62
CA ALA A 77 1.75 -4.63 2.78
C ALA A 77 0.79 -4.05 1.73
N GLY A 78 1.03 -4.34 0.46
CA GLY A 78 0.10 -4.03 -0.62
C GLY A 78 -1.09 -4.99 -0.59
N THR A 79 -2.27 -4.50 -0.19
CA THR A 79 -3.50 -5.31 -0.05
C THR A 79 -4.68 -4.75 -0.84
N GLY A 80 -4.45 -3.65 -1.59
CA GLY A 80 -5.49 -3.04 -2.41
C GLY A 80 -5.99 -3.95 -3.53
N SER A 81 -7.28 -3.85 -3.83
CA SER A 81 -7.95 -4.56 -4.92
C SER A 81 -9.06 -3.68 -5.50
N ASN A 82 -9.48 -3.95 -6.73
CA ASN A 82 -10.66 -3.33 -7.32
C ASN A 82 -11.98 -3.91 -6.75
N CYS A 83 -11.91 -5.01 -6.02
CA CYS A 83 -13.01 -5.59 -5.25
C CYS A 83 -12.84 -5.22 -3.78
N THR A 84 -13.80 -4.50 -3.20
CA THR A 84 -13.74 -4.04 -1.81
C THR A 84 -13.63 -5.20 -0.82
N GLU A 85 -14.41 -6.27 -1.02
CA GLU A 85 -14.38 -7.46 -0.16
C GLU A 85 -13.02 -8.16 -0.18
N THR A 86 -12.40 -8.28 -1.36
CA THR A 86 -11.04 -8.83 -1.49
C THR A 86 -10.03 -7.95 -0.76
N ALA A 87 -10.10 -6.62 -0.92
CA ALA A 87 -9.21 -5.70 -0.22
C ALA A 87 -9.39 -5.79 1.30
N ILE A 88 -10.62 -5.92 1.80
CA ILE A 88 -10.89 -6.13 3.23
C ILE A 88 -10.30 -7.45 3.73
N MET A 89 -10.53 -8.54 3.02
CA MET A 89 -10.00 -9.86 3.38
C MET A 89 -8.47 -9.83 3.46
N MET A 90 -7.81 -9.35 2.39
CA MET A 90 -6.34 -9.26 2.33
C MET A 90 -5.78 -8.35 3.41
N SER A 91 -6.45 -7.23 3.69
CA SER A 91 -6.04 -6.27 4.71
C SER A 91 -6.13 -6.83 6.13
N LYS A 92 -7.19 -7.58 6.45
CA LYS A 92 -7.34 -8.27 7.75
C LYS A 92 -6.25 -9.29 7.97
N GLU A 93 -5.94 -10.11 6.97
CA GLU A 93 -4.89 -11.12 7.05
C GLU A 93 -3.51 -10.46 7.23
N ALA A 94 -3.17 -9.46 6.40
CA ALA A 94 -1.90 -8.75 6.53
C ALA A 94 -1.75 -8.04 7.88
N ALA A 95 -2.82 -7.44 8.40
CA ALA A 95 -2.85 -6.84 9.73
C ALA A 95 -2.64 -7.89 10.83
N SER A 96 -3.26 -9.08 10.71
CA SER A 96 -3.10 -10.18 11.67
C SER A 96 -1.67 -10.74 11.71
N TYR A 97 -0.94 -10.66 10.60
CA TYR A 97 0.47 -11.04 10.52
C TYR A 97 1.42 -9.97 11.12
N GLY A 98 0.90 -8.78 11.40
CA GLY A 98 1.67 -7.68 12.02
C GLY A 98 2.30 -6.71 11.04
N ALA A 99 1.69 -6.51 9.86
CA ALA A 99 2.07 -5.41 8.96
C ALA A 99 2.01 -4.06 9.68
N ASP A 100 3.01 -3.20 9.47
CA ASP A 100 3.08 -1.89 10.12
C ASP A 100 2.18 -0.86 9.45
N ALA A 101 1.86 -1.06 8.16
CA ALA A 101 0.85 -0.31 7.42
C ALA A 101 0.38 -1.12 6.20
N LEU A 102 -0.73 -0.66 5.61
CA LEU A 102 -1.30 -1.23 4.38
C LEU A 102 -1.22 -0.21 3.26
N LEU A 103 -0.79 -0.64 2.06
CA LEU A 103 -0.82 0.16 0.85
C LEU A 103 -2.03 -0.25 0.01
N ILE A 104 -2.99 0.68 -0.14
CA ILE A 104 -4.25 0.42 -0.81
C ILE A 104 -4.29 1.20 -2.12
N VAL A 105 -4.09 0.50 -3.24
CA VAL A 105 -4.23 1.08 -4.58
C VAL A 105 -5.71 1.40 -4.85
N THR A 106 -5.98 2.46 -5.60
CA THR A 106 -7.34 2.75 -6.08
C THR A 106 -7.92 1.55 -6.83
N PRO A 107 -9.25 1.31 -6.75
CA PRO A 107 -9.89 0.31 -7.60
C PRO A 107 -9.54 0.56 -9.06
N TYR A 108 -8.84 -0.38 -9.66
CA TYR A 108 -8.40 -0.34 -11.05
C TYR A 108 -9.48 -0.93 -11.97
N TYR A 109 -9.47 -0.57 -13.25
CA TYR A 109 -10.37 -1.07 -14.28
C TYR A 109 -11.82 -0.53 -14.19
N ASN A 110 -12.49 -0.59 -13.03
CA ASN A 110 -13.92 -0.27 -12.86
C ASN A 110 -14.24 1.23 -12.92
N LYS A 111 -13.25 2.14 -12.93
CA LYS A 111 -13.43 3.60 -12.97
C LYS A 111 -14.38 4.11 -11.87
N ALA A 112 -14.05 3.82 -10.62
CA ALA A 112 -14.84 4.23 -9.47
C ALA A 112 -15.05 5.76 -9.43
N THR A 113 -16.25 6.19 -9.02
CA THR A 113 -16.53 7.61 -8.74
C THR A 113 -15.86 8.07 -7.45
N GLN A 114 -15.73 9.38 -7.21
CA GLN A 114 -15.15 9.91 -5.98
C GLN A 114 -15.93 9.45 -4.73
N LYS A 115 -17.26 9.38 -4.80
CA LYS A 115 -18.10 8.82 -3.73
C LYS A 115 -17.83 7.32 -3.53
N GLY A 116 -17.63 6.59 -4.62
CA GLY A 116 -17.25 5.17 -4.57
C GLY A 116 -15.88 4.97 -3.92
N LEU A 117 -14.89 5.84 -4.21
CA LEU A 117 -13.59 5.82 -3.56
C LEU A 117 -13.71 6.07 -2.05
N ILE A 118 -14.49 7.07 -1.64
CA ILE A 118 -14.72 7.33 -0.21
C ILE A 118 -15.31 6.08 0.47
N ALA A 119 -16.34 5.49 -0.11
CA ALA A 119 -16.97 4.28 0.45
C ALA A 119 -16.00 3.10 0.52
N HIS A 120 -15.21 2.86 -0.55
CA HIS A 120 -14.22 1.79 -0.63
C HIS A 120 -13.15 1.91 0.46
N TYR A 121 -12.48 3.06 0.53
CA TYR A 121 -11.42 3.28 1.52
C TYR A 121 -11.95 3.26 2.96
N THR A 122 -13.13 3.83 3.20
CA THR A 122 -13.76 3.82 4.52
C THR A 122 -14.11 2.39 4.96
N ALA A 123 -14.63 1.55 4.05
CA ALA A 123 -14.96 0.15 4.36
C ALA A 123 -13.70 -0.65 4.74
N ILE A 124 -12.61 -0.49 3.99
CA ILE A 124 -11.33 -1.15 4.29
C ILE A 124 -10.78 -0.66 5.63
N ALA A 125 -10.74 0.65 5.84
CA ALA A 125 -10.22 1.26 7.06
C ALA A 125 -10.99 0.80 8.31
N ASN A 126 -12.31 0.74 8.24
CA ASN A 126 -13.15 0.24 9.34
C ASN A 126 -12.95 -1.25 9.64
N ALA A 127 -12.52 -2.04 8.66
CA ALA A 127 -12.26 -3.46 8.85
C ALA A 127 -10.94 -3.74 9.59
N VAL A 128 -10.02 -2.77 9.63
CA VAL A 128 -8.71 -2.85 10.28
C VAL A 128 -8.38 -1.53 11.03
N PRO A 129 -9.18 -1.15 12.02
CA PRO A 129 -9.15 0.19 12.61
C PRO A 129 -7.84 0.56 13.30
N GLU A 130 -7.06 -0.42 13.73
CA GLU A 130 -5.77 -0.20 14.42
C GLU A 130 -4.57 -0.19 13.46
N THR A 131 -4.77 -0.58 12.19
CA THR A 131 -3.68 -0.65 11.21
C THR A 131 -3.70 0.60 10.33
N PRO A 132 -2.58 1.33 10.21
CA PRO A 132 -2.48 2.49 9.33
C PRO A 132 -2.67 2.14 7.86
N LEU A 133 -3.40 2.97 7.11
CA LEU A 133 -3.59 2.85 5.68
C LEU A 133 -2.89 3.98 4.94
N ILE A 134 -2.19 3.62 3.87
CA ILE A 134 -1.63 4.54 2.88
C ILE A 134 -2.42 4.35 1.59
N MET A 135 -3.14 5.37 1.15
CA MET A 135 -3.80 5.37 -0.15
C MET A 135 -2.72 5.34 -1.26
N TYR A 136 -2.99 4.68 -2.38
CA TYR A 136 -2.08 4.69 -3.52
C TYR A 136 -2.81 5.16 -4.78
N ASN A 137 -2.41 6.34 -5.28
CA ASN A 137 -2.98 6.99 -6.44
C ASN A 137 -2.03 6.90 -7.64
N VAL A 138 -2.38 6.07 -8.62
CA VAL A 138 -1.58 5.84 -9.84
C VAL A 138 -2.48 5.75 -11.08
N PRO A 139 -3.05 6.88 -11.52
CA PRO A 139 -4.06 6.91 -12.59
C PRO A 139 -3.60 6.30 -13.91
N SER A 140 -2.31 6.40 -14.23
CA SER A 140 -1.72 5.81 -15.44
C SER A 140 -1.85 4.30 -15.51
N ARG A 141 -1.96 3.62 -14.36
CA ARG A 141 -2.15 2.16 -14.29
C ARG A 141 -3.59 1.76 -14.00
N THR A 142 -4.29 2.54 -13.18
CA THR A 142 -5.62 2.15 -12.68
C THR A 142 -6.77 2.70 -13.50
N GLY A 143 -6.56 3.80 -14.24
CA GLY A 143 -7.63 4.57 -14.88
C GLY A 143 -8.53 5.30 -13.87
N CYS A 144 -8.09 5.40 -12.60
CA CYS A 144 -8.83 6.01 -11.50
C CYS A 144 -7.93 7.00 -10.76
N ASN A 145 -8.40 8.23 -10.56
CA ASN A 145 -7.66 9.30 -9.91
C ASN A 145 -8.39 9.77 -8.65
N ILE A 146 -7.72 9.74 -7.50
CA ILE A 146 -8.21 10.34 -6.26
C ILE A 146 -8.08 11.85 -6.38
N GLN A 147 -9.20 12.57 -6.40
CA GLN A 147 -9.18 14.02 -6.44
C GLN A 147 -8.70 14.61 -5.10
N PRO A 148 -8.05 15.80 -5.10
CA PRO A 148 -7.55 16.43 -3.88
C PRO A 148 -8.56 16.53 -2.74
N ALA A 149 -9.80 16.92 -3.06
CA ALA A 149 -10.87 17.01 -2.06
C ALA A 149 -11.26 15.65 -1.47
N THR A 150 -11.20 14.57 -2.27
CA THR A 150 -11.49 13.20 -1.82
C THR A 150 -10.41 12.69 -0.87
N ALA A 151 -9.13 12.88 -1.20
CA ALA A 151 -8.02 12.50 -0.34
C ALA A 151 -8.06 13.27 0.99
N ALA A 152 -8.26 14.58 0.94
CA ALA A 152 -8.38 15.42 2.13
C ALA A 152 -9.59 15.04 2.99
N TYR A 153 -10.74 14.71 2.38
CA TYR A 153 -11.91 14.22 3.10
C TYR A 153 -11.60 12.93 3.87
N LEU A 154 -10.98 11.95 3.19
CA LEU A 154 -10.60 10.67 3.80
C LEU A 154 -9.61 10.87 4.95
N ALA A 155 -8.58 11.67 4.77
CA ALA A 155 -7.61 11.96 5.81
C ALA A 155 -8.23 12.60 7.06
N LYS A 156 -9.22 13.49 6.88
CA LYS A 156 -9.88 14.20 7.99
C LYS A 156 -10.97 13.38 8.70
N ASN A 157 -11.58 12.42 8.03
CA ASN A 157 -12.77 11.72 8.54
C ASN A 157 -12.54 10.24 8.84
N VAL A 158 -11.40 9.65 8.42
CA VAL A 158 -11.07 8.25 8.64
C VAL A 158 -9.72 8.15 9.34
N LYS A 159 -9.77 7.91 10.66
CA LYS A 159 -8.65 8.05 11.60
C LYS A 159 -7.38 7.32 11.20
N ASN A 160 -7.49 6.13 10.64
CA ASN A 160 -6.34 5.28 10.28
C ASN A 160 -5.89 5.43 8.81
N ILE A 161 -6.47 6.35 8.04
CA ILE A 161 -5.90 6.78 6.76
C ILE A 161 -4.87 7.88 7.07
N VAL A 162 -3.59 7.52 7.02
CA VAL A 162 -2.49 8.38 7.50
C VAL A 162 -1.63 8.97 6.38
N GLY A 163 -1.70 8.42 5.18
CA GLY A 163 -0.84 8.85 4.09
C GLY A 163 -1.40 8.54 2.70
N ILE A 164 -0.70 9.09 1.71
CA ILE A 164 -0.93 8.78 0.31
C ILE A 164 0.41 8.61 -0.41
N LYS A 165 0.54 7.51 -1.17
CA LYS A 165 1.56 7.36 -2.20
C LYS A 165 1.00 7.94 -3.50
N GLU A 166 1.61 9.05 -3.94
CA GLU A 166 1.14 9.80 -5.10
C GLU A 166 2.05 9.55 -6.30
N ALA A 167 1.46 9.09 -7.39
CA ALA A 167 2.16 8.74 -8.62
C ALA A 167 1.46 9.30 -9.89
N THR A 168 0.78 10.45 -9.76
CA THR A 168 0.19 11.14 -10.92
C THR A 168 1.22 11.90 -11.74
N GLY A 169 2.29 12.40 -11.11
CA GLY A 169 3.20 13.36 -11.71
C GLY A 169 2.62 14.80 -11.80
N ASP A 170 1.39 15.04 -11.34
CA ASP A 170 0.75 16.35 -11.33
C ASP A 170 1.03 17.09 -10.01
N LEU A 171 2.09 17.89 -10.01
CA LEU A 171 2.50 18.67 -8.84
C LEU A 171 1.42 19.66 -8.38
N SER A 172 0.61 20.19 -9.29
CA SER A 172 -0.49 21.10 -8.94
C SER A 172 -1.59 20.36 -8.15
N GLN A 173 -1.95 19.15 -8.59
CA GLN A 173 -2.88 18.29 -7.87
C GLN A 173 -2.34 17.94 -6.48
N ILE A 174 -1.07 17.55 -6.40
CA ILE A 174 -0.40 17.18 -5.16
C ILE A 174 -0.39 18.34 -4.18
N ALA A 175 0.05 19.53 -4.61
CA ALA A 175 0.09 20.74 -3.79
C ALA A 175 -1.31 21.11 -3.25
N LYS A 176 -2.33 21.05 -4.10
CA LYS A 176 -3.73 21.28 -3.70
C LYS A 176 -4.21 20.24 -2.67
N MET A 177 -3.86 18.98 -2.85
CA MET A 177 -4.22 17.90 -1.95
C MET A 177 -3.63 18.12 -0.56
N MET A 178 -2.33 18.42 -0.50
CA MET A 178 -1.63 18.64 0.77
C MET A 178 -2.15 19.89 1.48
N SER A 179 -2.43 20.97 0.74
CA SER A 179 -3.07 22.18 1.29
C SER A 179 -4.44 21.88 1.89
N LEU A 180 -5.27 21.10 1.20
CA LEU A 180 -6.59 20.72 1.70
C LEU A 180 -6.54 19.74 2.87
N ALA A 181 -5.55 18.87 2.91
CA ALA A 181 -5.38 17.89 4.00
C ALA A 181 -4.91 18.54 5.32
N ASP A 182 -4.32 19.73 5.27
CA ASP A 182 -3.98 20.56 6.45
C ASP A 182 -3.15 19.79 7.50
N GLY A 183 -2.07 19.15 7.03
CA GLY A 183 -1.15 18.39 7.89
C GLY A 183 -1.65 17.03 8.36
N GLN A 184 -2.84 16.59 7.95
CA GLN A 184 -3.42 15.31 8.37
C GLN A 184 -3.10 14.15 7.42
N LEU A 185 -2.29 14.38 6.40
CA LEU A 185 -1.93 13.37 5.40
C LEU A 185 -0.43 13.41 5.13
N GLU A 186 0.25 12.30 5.29
CA GLU A 186 1.65 12.16 4.88
C GLU A 186 1.73 11.89 3.38
N LEU A 187 2.72 12.49 2.73
CA LEU A 187 2.96 12.33 1.29
C LEU A 187 4.17 11.44 1.04
N TYR A 188 3.97 10.38 0.28
CA TYR A 188 5.01 9.52 -0.26
C TYR A 188 5.02 9.65 -1.79
N SER A 189 6.18 9.90 -2.36
CA SER A 189 6.35 9.93 -3.82
C SER A 189 6.40 8.51 -4.38
N GLY A 190 5.64 8.27 -5.45
CA GLY A 190 5.61 7.00 -6.16
C GLY A 190 6.54 6.94 -7.35
#